data_3109cc6a80b2067e6d0faaf4e7fb1d09
#
_entry.id   3109cc6a80b2067e6d0faaf4e7fb1d09
#
_cell.length_a   1.000
_cell.length_b   1.000
_cell.length_c   1.000
_cell.angle_alpha   90.00
_cell.angle_beta   90.00
_cell.angle_gamma   90.00
#
_symmetry.space_group_name_H-M   'P 1'
#
loop_
_entity.id
_entity.type
_entity.pdbx_description
1 polymer ?
#
loop_
_entity_poly.entity_id
_entity_poly.type
_entity_poly.pdbx_seq_one_letter_code
_entity_poly.pdbx_strand_id
1 'polypeptide(L)'
;EAYVDGNINVVDARDVALAHVAAAQKGRSGERTIIGGTNVRVEELFSRVARRFEMPMPTRRLEPDEALAFAIAEEARASAEKPPGRPKLSREMVELIVHGQFVDCGKAARDLGITTRPLDDTISAAHMWYRANGYLKR
;
A
#
# COMPACT_ATOMS: atom_id res chain seq x y z
N GLU A 1 -2.12 18.17 -6.66
CA GLU A 1 -2.72 16.96 -6.00
C GLU A 1 -2.30 16.93 -4.55
N ALA A 2 -3.11 16.29 -3.70
CA ALA A 2 -2.91 16.23 -2.27
C ALA A 2 -2.72 14.78 -1.80
N TYR A 3 -2.09 14.59 -0.63
CA TYR A 3 -1.89 13.29 -0.01
C TYR A 3 -2.08 13.35 1.51
N VAL A 4 -2.36 12.21 2.09
CA VAL A 4 -2.37 11.99 3.54
C VAL A 4 -1.06 11.30 3.90
N ASP A 5 -0.32 11.83 4.86
CA ASP A 5 0.94 11.22 5.28
C ASP A 5 0.74 10.36 6.52
N GLY A 6 1.48 9.26 6.59
CA GLY A 6 1.44 8.31 7.68
C GLY A 6 2.39 7.14 7.45
N ASN A 7 2.30 6.14 8.32
CA ASN A 7 3.15 4.96 8.28
C ASN A 7 2.43 3.81 7.57
N ILE A 8 3.09 3.20 6.58
CA ILE A 8 2.57 2.03 5.87
C ILE A 8 3.65 0.97 5.72
N ASN A 9 3.22 -0.26 5.53
CA ASN A 9 4.10 -1.35 5.12
C ASN A 9 3.76 -1.77 3.69
N VAL A 10 4.74 -1.77 2.80
CA VAL A 10 4.57 -2.16 1.40
C VAL A 10 5.26 -3.50 1.18
N VAL A 11 4.51 -4.47 0.71
CA VAL A 11 4.99 -5.82 0.41
C VAL A 11 4.71 -6.19 -1.04
N ASP A 12 5.64 -6.88 -1.68
CA ASP A 12 5.44 -7.43 -3.02
C ASP A 12 4.48 -8.62 -3.00
N ALA A 13 3.49 -8.61 -3.87
CA ALA A 13 2.49 -9.70 -3.95
C ALA A 13 3.14 -11.07 -4.22
N ARG A 14 4.27 -11.10 -4.93
CA ARG A 14 5.03 -12.33 -5.18
C ARG A 14 5.67 -12.87 -3.91
N ASP A 15 6.13 -12.00 -3.01
CA ASP A 15 6.68 -12.41 -1.71
C ASP A 15 5.58 -12.93 -0.79
N VAL A 16 4.40 -12.32 -0.84
CA VAL A 16 3.23 -12.83 -0.11
C VAL A 16 2.84 -14.22 -0.61
N ALA A 17 2.83 -14.44 -1.94
CA ALA A 17 2.54 -15.74 -2.53
C ALA A 17 3.57 -16.81 -2.08
N LEU A 18 4.86 -16.48 -2.12
CA LEU A 18 5.92 -17.38 -1.62
C LEU A 18 5.78 -17.66 -0.13
N ALA A 19 5.39 -16.67 0.65
CA ALA A 19 5.17 -16.82 2.08
C ALA A 19 4.01 -17.78 2.40
N HIS A 20 2.94 -17.78 1.61
CA HIS A 20 1.85 -18.75 1.76
C HIS A 20 2.33 -20.19 1.51
N VAL A 21 3.13 -20.40 0.47
CA VAL A 21 3.72 -21.71 0.18
C VAL A 21 4.65 -22.16 1.33
N ALA A 22 5.51 -21.24 1.79
CA ALA A 22 6.41 -21.55 2.91
C ALA A 22 5.64 -21.83 4.21
N ALA A 23 4.57 -21.09 4.49
CA ALA A 23 3.72 -21.32 5.65
C ALA A 23 3.02 -22.70 5.60
N ALA A 24 2.57 -23.13 4.42
CA ALA A 24 1.99 -24.47 4.25
C ALA A 24 3.02 -25.60 4.50
N GLN A 25 4.30 -25.36 4.22
CA GLN A 25 5.37 -26.36 4.37
C GLN A 25 6.04 -26.35 5.76
N LYS A 26 6.19 -25.19 6.37
CA LYS A 26 7.02 -24.96 7.57
C LYS A 26 6.24 -24.34 8.73
N GLY A 27 5.03 -23.83 8.47
CA GLY A 27 4.22 -23.17 9.48
C GLY A 27 3.79 -24.12 10.59
N ARG A 28 3.66 -23.60 11.80
CA ARG A 28 3.14 -24.36 12.96
C ARG A 28 1.66 -24.08 13.11
N SER A 29 0.90 -25.14 13.35
CA SER A 29 -0.55 -25.02 13.56
C SER A 29 -0.88 -24.08 14.73
N GLY A 30 -1.85 -23.18 14.51
CA GLY A 30 -2.28 -22.20 15.51
C GLY A 30 -1.41 -20.94 15.61
N GLU A 31 -0.26 -20.86 14.92
CA GLU A 31 0.58 -19.68 14.94
C GLU A 31 0.18 -18.67 13.87
N ARG A 32 0.32 -17.37 14.23
CA ARG A 32 0.16 -16.24 13.31
C ARG A 32 1.52 -15.67 12.94
N THR A 33 1.70 -15.33 11.68
CA THR A 33 2.92 -14.74 11.17
C THR A 33 2.56 -13.54 10.30
N ILE A 34 3.14 -12.39 10.59
CA ILE A 34 2.97 -11.18 9.75
C ILE A 34 3.92 -11.31 8.57
N ILE A 35 3.35 -11.21 7.37
CA ILE A 35 4.10 -11.11 6.13
C ILE A 35 4.04 -9.66 5.67
N GLY A 36 5.17 -8.99 5.71
CA GLY A 36 5.31 -7.61 5.26
C GLY A 36 6.59 -7.43 4.44
N GLY A 37 6.79 -6.22 3.97
CA GLY A 37 7.98 -5.84 3.21
C GLY A 37 8.67 -4.63 3.85
N THR A 38 8.70 -3.51 3.13
CA THR A 38 9.36 -2.29 3.58
C THR A 38 8.41 -1.40 4.37
N ASN A 39 8.79 -1.05 5.59
CA ASN A 39 8.15 0.02 6.34
C ASN A 39 8.56 1.37 5.74
N VAL A 40 7.59 2.18 5.36
CA VAL A 40 7.83 3.45 4.66
C VAL A 40 6.74 4.47 5.00
N ARG A 41 7.08 5.76 5.00
CA ARG A 41 6.07 6.83 5.05
C ARG A 41 5.42 7.01 3.68
N VAL A 42 4.16 7.41 3.67
CA VAL A 42 3.42 7.67 2.41
C VAL A 42 4.13 8.73 1.58
N GLU A 43 4.63 9.80 2.20
CA GLU A 43 5.43 10.84 1.53
C GLU A 43 6.66 10.26 0.84
N GLU A 44 7.40 9.39 1.54
CA GLU A 44 8.59 8.73 0.97
C GLU A 44 8.23 7.82 -0.20
N LEU A 45 7.13 7.05 -0.07
CA LEU A 45 6.64 6.21 -1.17
C LEU A 45 6.32 7.05 -2.41
N PHE A 46 5.58 8.15 -2.26
CA PHE A 46 5.28 9.04 -3.38
C PHE A 46 6.52 9.68 -3.98
N SER A 47 7.49 10.08 -3.14
CA SER A 47 8.77 10.63 -3.61
C SER A 47 9.54 9.60 -4.46
N ARG A 48 9.59 8.32 -4.03
CA ARG A 48 10.24 7.25 -4.79
C ARG A 48 9.55 6.99 -6.12
N VAL A 49 8.21 6.93 -6.12
CA VAL A 49 7.41 6.74 -7.35
C VAL A 49 7.62 7.93 -8.30
N ALA A 50 7.49 9.17 -7.82
CA ALA A 50 7.65 10.38 -8.61
C ALA A 50 9.04 10.44 -9.27
N ARG A 51 10.10 10.20 -8.50
CA ARG A 51 11.47 10.18 -9.01
C ARG A 51 11.71 9.04 -10.01
N ARG A 52 11.15 7.86 -9.74
CA ARG A 52 11.36 6.67 -10.59
C ARG A 52 10.72 6.80 -11.97
N PHE A 53 9.60 7.50 -12.06
CA PHE A 53 8.81 7.63 -13.29
C PHE A 53 8.73 9.07 -13.82
N GLU A 54 9.56 9.96 -13.30
CA GLU A 54 9.61 11.38 -13.71
C GLU A 54 8.24 12.07 -13.66
N MET A 55 7.47 11.74 -12.62
CA MET A 55 6.13 12.27 -12.40
C MET A 55 6.15 13.39 -11.35
N PRO A 56 5.23 14.37 -11.42
CA PRO A 56 5.10 15.34 -10.34
C PRO A 56 4.65 14.67 -9.05
N MET A 57 5.32 15.01 -7.95
CA MET A 57 4.90 14.59 -6.62
C MET A 57 3.71 15.45 -6.15
N PRO A 58 2.71 14.87 -5.48
CA PRO A 58 1.71 15.67 -4.77
C PRO A 58 2.38 16.59 -3.74
N THR A 59 2.03 17.88 -3.77
CA THR A 59 2.71 18.89 -2.95
C THR A 59 1.94 19.31 -1.70
N ARG A 60 0.63 19.01 -1.64
CA ARG A 60 -0.23 19.40 -0.53
C ARG A 60 -0.46 18.22 0.39
N ARG A 61 0.09 18.29 1.58
CA ARG A 61 -0.24 17.37 2.66
C ARG A 61 -1.58 17.79 3.28
N LEU A 62 -2.48 16.83 3.43
CA LEU A 62 -3.74 17.01 4.15
C LEU A 62 -3.53 16.66 5.62
N GLU A 63 -4.03 17.50 6.51
CA GLU A 63 -4.13 17.15 7.92
C GLU A 63 -5.25 16.12 8.13
N PRO A 64 -5.21 15.30 9.21
CA PRO A 64 -6.15 14.19 9.41
C PRO A 64 -7.64 14.59 9.32
N ASP A 65 -8.02 15.70 9.95
CA ASP A 65 -9.42 16.16 9.93
C ASP A 65 -9.86 16.61 8.52
N GLU A 66 -8.97 17.26 7.78
CA GLU A 66 -9.22 17.68 6.40
C GLU A 66 -9.34 16.46 5.47
N ALA A 67 -8.47 15.48 5.65
CA ALA A 67 -8.50 14.22 4.91
C ALA A 67 -9.80 13.45 5.18
N LEU A 68 -10.24 13.42 6.43
CA LEU A 68 -11.49 12.78 6.84
C LEU A 68 -12.72 13.47 6.21
N ALA A 69 -12.76 14.81 6.26
CA ALA A 69 -13.83 15.58 5.63
C ALA A 69 -13.90 15.33 4.11
N PHE A 70 -12.73 15.31 3.44
CA PHE A 70 -12.64 14.97 2.02
C PHE A 70 -13.13 13.55 1.73
N ALA A 71 -12.73 12.57 2.55
CA ALA A 71 -13.14 11.18 2.39
C ALA A 71 -14.66 11.00 2.53
N ILE A 72 -15.29 11.67 3.51
CA ILE A 72 -16.76 11.66 3.68
C ILE A 72 -17.46 12.19 2.42
N ALA A 73 -16.97 13.30 1.87
CA ALA A 73 -17.53 13.88 0.65
C ALA A 73 -17.35 12.96 -0.57
N GLU A 74 -16.19 12.32 -0.71
CA GLU A 74 -15.91 11.36 -1.79
C GLU A 74 -16.76 10.09 -1.69
N GLU A 75 -16.99 9.56 -0.50
CA GLU A 75 -17.87 8.41 -0.29
C GLU A 75 -19.31 8.75 -0.66
N ALA A 76 -19.80 9.93 -0.26
CA ALA A 76 -21.14 10.39 -0.62
C ALA A 76 -21.29 10.57 -2.14
N ARG A 77 -20.28 11.18 -2.79
CA ARG A 77 -20.24 11.33 -4.25
C ARG A 77 -20.29 9.97 -4.95
N ALA A 78 -19.40 9.05 -4.57
CA ALA A 78 -19.32 7.73 -5.18
C ALA A 78 -20.59 6.91 -5.01
N SER A 79 -21.26 7.02 -3.85
CA SER A 79 -22.53 6.34 -3.58
C SER A 79 -23.70 6.89 -4.39
N ALA A 80 -23.65 8.16 -4.80
CA ALA A 80 -24.69 8.79 -5.61
C ALA A 80 -24.59 8.43 -7.11
N GLU A 81 -23.47 7.88 -7.58
CA GLU A 81 -23.29 7.43 -8.96
C GLU A 81 -24.11 6.18 -9.27
N LYS A 82 -24.49 6.00 -10.53
CA LYS A 82 -25.25 4.83 -11.00
C LYS A 82 -24.54 4.16 -12.18
N PRO A 83 -23.96 2.97 -12.02
CA PRO A 83 -23.83 2.22 -10.75
C PRO A 83 -22.90 2.94 -9.76
N PRO A 84 -22.96 2.62 -8.45
CA PRO A 84 -22.10 3.25 -7.46
C PRO A 84 -20.63 3.15 -7.82
N GLY A 85 -19.94 4.28 -7.76
CA GLY A 85 -18.52 4.40 -8.05
C GLY A 85 -17.63 4.02 -6.87
N ARG A 86 -16.29 4.14 -7.06
CA ARG A 86 -15.32 4.02 -5.96
C ARG A 86 -14.90 5.41 -5.50
N PRO A 87 -14.86 5.68 -4.18
CA PRO A 87 -14.30 6.93 -3.68
C PRO A 87 -12.79 6.98 -3.97
N LYS A 88 -12.27 8.16 -4.27
CA LYS A 88 -10.83 8.38 -4.44
C LYS A 88 -10.07 8.20 -3.12
N LEU A 89 -10.73 8.50 -2.01
CA LEU A 89 -10.24 8.31 -0.65
C LEU A 89 -11.44 7.90 0.20
N SER A 90 -11.33 6.87 1.01
CA SER A 90 -12.35 6.46 1.98
C SER A 90 -11.91 6.82 3.40
N ARG A 91 -12.88 6.93 4.31
CA ARG A 91 -12.60 7.13 5.75
C ARG A 91 -11.68 6.04 6.29
N GLU A 92 -11.94 4.79 5.93
CA GLU A 92 -11.12 3.65 6.33
C GLU A 92 -9.67 3.80 5.86
N MET A 93 -9.44 4.28 4.63
CA MET A 93 -8.09 4.56 4.14
C MET A 93 -7.40 5.68 4.93
N VAL A 94 -8.12 6.75 5.28
CA VAL A 94 -7.57 7.83 6.10
C VAL A 94 -7.15 7.30 7.47
N GLU A 95 -8.02 6.56 8.14
CA GLU A 95 -7.71 5.95 9.44
C GLU A 95 -6.53 4.99 9.35
N LEU A 96 -6.50 4.14 8.32
CA LEU A 96 -5.39 3.21 8.09
C LEU A 96 -4.05 3.94 7.89
N ILE A 97 -4.03 5.06 7.20
CA ILE A 97 -2.80 5.84 6.95
C ILE A 97 -2.40 6.62 8.20
N VAL A 98 -3.33 7.34 8.83
CA VAL A 98 -3.07 8.20 9.99
C VAL A 98 -2.62 7.39 11.20
N HIS A 99 -3.31 6.27 11.47
CA HIS A 99 -2.97 5.33 12.54
C HIS A 99 -2.09 4.18 12.07
N GLY A 100 -1.57 4.27 10.84
CA GLY A 100 -0.79 3.25 10.17
C GLY A 100 0.39 2.76 10.99
N GLN A 101 0.70 1.50 10.84
CA GLN A 101 1.71 0.82 11.65
C GLN A 101 2.89 0.39 10.79
N PHE A 102 4.08 0.55 11.34
CA PHE A 102 5.21 -0.25 10.94
C PHE A 102 5.07 -1.64 11.53
N VAL A 103 5.43 -2.65 10.76
CA VAL A 103 5.34 -4.05 11.20
C VAL A 103 6.73 -4.67 11.30
N ASP A 104 6.89 -5.57 12.28
CA ASP A 104 8.06 -6.43 12.38
C ASP A 104 7.78 -7.77 11.70
N CYS A 105 8.54 -8.05 10.66
CA CYS A 105 8.48 -9.29 9.88
C CYS A 105 9.58 -10.29 10.24
N GLY A 106 10.34 -10.05 11.31
CA GLY A 106 11.46 -10.88 11.75
C GLY A 106 11.06 -12.34 12.02
N LYS A 107 9.84 -12.58 12.50
CA LYS A 107 9.31 -13.93 12.67
C LYS A 107 9.18 -14.67 11.33
N ALA A 108 8.66 -14.01 10.28
CA ALA A 108 8.54 -14.60 8.96
C ALA A 108 9.91 -14.99 8.38
N ALA A 109 10.90 -14.14 8.55
CA ALA A 109 12.26 -14.43 8.09
C ALA A 109 12.86 -15.64 8.82
N ARG A 110 12.73 -15.71 10.15
CA ARG A 110 13.28 -16.81 10.94
C ARG A 110 12.56 -18.13 10.73
N ASP A 111 11.23 -18.13 10.81
CA ASP A 111 10.44 -19.37 10.89
C ASP A 111 10.11 -19.92 9.50
N LEU A 112 9.91 -19.04 8.52
CA LEU A 112 9.53 -19.41 7.15
C LEU A 112 10.65 -19.24 6.13
N GLY A 113 11.74 -18.56 6.49
CA GLY A 113 12.85 -18.25 5.57
C GLY A 113 12.48 -17.24 4.50
N ILE A 114 11.55 -16.32 4.79
CA ILE A 114 11.10 -15.31 3.83
C ILE A 114 12.07 -14.14 3.79
N THR A 115 12.55 -13.83 2.59
CA THR A 115 13.24 -12.58 2.25
C THR A 115 12.37 -11.77 1.32
N THR A 116 12.22 -10.49 1.60
CA THR A 116 11.37 -9.60 0.79
C THR A 116 12.19 -8.80 -0.20
N ARG A 117 11.58 -8.49 -1.34
CA ARG A 117 12.17 -7.69 -2.39
C ARG A 117 12.37 -6.24 -1.95
N PRO A 118 13.39 -5.54 -2.48
CA PRO A 118 13.55 -4.11 -2.31
C PRO A 118 12.30 -3.34 -2.78
N LEU A 119 11.96 -2.26 -2.09
CA LEU A 119 10.78 -1.44 -2.41
C LEU A 119 10.82 -0.91 -3.86
N ASP A 120 11.97 -0.49 -4.35
CA ASP A 120 12.11 0.05 -5.71
C ASP A 120 11.84 -1.01 -6.79
N ASP A 121 12.18 -2.27 -6.55
CA ASP A 121 11.86 -3.40 -7.42
C ASP A 121 10.36 -3.69 -7.42
N THR A 122 9.74 -3.61 -6.25
CA THR A 122 8.29 -3.76 -6.07
C THR A 122 7.53 -2.66 -6.81
N ILE A 123 7.94 -1.39 -6.66
CA ILE A 123 7.37 -0.25 -7.37
C ILE A 123 7.49 -0.44 -8.89
N SER A 124 8.66 -0.85 -9.38
CA SER A 124 8.91 -1.07 -10.80
C SER A 124 8.04 -2.20 -11.37
N ALA A 125 7.93 -3.31 -10.65
CA ALA A 125 7.08 -4.43 -11.05
C ALA A 125 5.59 -4.07 -11.07
N ALA A 126 5.11 -3.36 -10.06
CA ALA A 126 3.74 -2.88 -10.01
C ALA A 126 3.41 -1.95 -11.19
N HIS A 127 4.29 -0.99 -11.49
CA HIS A 127 4.13 -0.11 -12.64
C HIS A 127 4.04 -0.88 -13.97
N MET A 128 4.96 -1.83 -14.19
CA MET A 128 4.92 -2.67 -15.41
C MET A 128 3.61 -3.44 -15.52
N TRP A 129 3.14 -4.00 -14.40
CA TRP A 129 1.88 -4.74 -14.37
C TRP A 129 0.67 -3.83 -14.68
N TYR A 130 0.59 -2.65 -14.06
CA TYR A 130 -0.49 -1.70 -14.32
C TYR A 130 -0.51 -1.24 -15.79
N ARG A 131 0.66 -1.01 -16.38
CA ARG A 131 0.76 -0.68 -17.81
C ARG A 131 0.32 -1.82 -18.71
N ALA A 132 0.78 -3.03 -18.44
CA ALA A 132 0.46 -4.22 -19.24
C ALA A 132 -1.04 -4.55 -19.21
N ASN A 133 -1.73 -4.24 -18.10
CA ASN A 133 -3.15 -4.51 -17.90
C ASN A 133 -4.06 -3.28 -18.18
N GLY A 134 -3.53 -2.20 -18.76
CA GLY A 134 -4.32 -1.04 -19.21
C GLY A 134 -4.80 -0.11 -18.11
N TYR A 135 -4.29 -0.21 -16.90
CA TYR A 135 -4.64 0.71 -15.80
C TYR A 135 -3.94 2.06 -15.90
N LEU A 136 -2.78 2.11 -16.55
CA LEU A 136 -2.05 3.35 -16.83
C LEU A 136 -2.17 3.67 -18.31
N LYS A 137 -2.67 4.88 -18.63
CA LYS A 137 -2.67 5.40 -19.99
C LYS A 137 -1.23 5.70 -20.42
N ARG A 138 -0.95 5.53 -21.71
CA ARG A 138 0.33 5.91 -22.31
C ARG A 138 0.54 7.40 -22.25
#